data_94ed7aa2255d7a199a1478aa966cd818
#
_entry.id   94ed7aa2255d7a199a1478aa966cd818
#
_cell.length_a   1.000
_cell.length_b   1.000
_cell.length_c   1.000
_cell.angle_alpha   90.00
_cell.angle_beta   90.00
_cell.angle_gamma   90.00
#
_symmetry.space_group_name_H-M   'P 1'
#
loop_
_entity.id
_entity.type
_entity.pdbx_description
1 polymer ?
#
loop_
_entity_poly.entity_id
_entity_poly.type
_entity_poly.pdbx_seq_one_letter_code
_entity_poly.pdbx_strand_id
1 'polypeptide(L)'
;ELKRELGQQLNKLKTTALDRINSLREQLQDAASDDGAATEDMTRPGSAEQLGSRHPISLVKNQIVEVFSRLGYTVADGPEIEDDWHVFSALNFPPEHPARDMQDTFFIEKNPDILLRTHTSSIQVRTMEHQKPPIRVICPGRVFRNEAISYRAHCIFHQIEGLYIDEGVSFADMKQSLLYFAKEVFGEQTVIRMRPSYFPFTEPSAEVDVSCNLCGGKGCPVCKGTGWLEIMGCGMVDPNVLKANNIDPEKYSGFAFGMGIERIAMLKYGVKDLRLYFENDVRFLHQFDTAL
;
A
#
# COMPACT_ATOMS: atom_id res chain seq x y z
N GLU A 1 54.97 -62.07 -54.89
CA GLU A 1 55.87 -61.46 -53.87
C GLU A 1 55.42 -60.03 -53.56
N LEU A 2 55.28 -59.16 -54.54
CA LEU A 2 54.87 -57.72 -54.36
C LEU A 2 53.51 -57.50 -53.67
N LYS A 3 52.50 -58.35 -53.99
CA LYS A 3 51.15 -58.25 -53.32
C LYS A 3 51.21 -58.59 -51.81
N ARG A 4 52.10 -59.49 -51.43
CA ARG A 4 52.28 -59.95 -50.08
C ARG A 4 53.05 -58.89 -49.28
N GLU A 5 53.96 -58.23 -49.87
CA GLU A 5 54.76 -57.14 -49.26
C GLU A 5 53.95 -55.90 -49.08
N LEU A 6 53.19 -55.49 -50.09
CA LEU A 6 52.18 -54.41 -50.00
C LEU A 6 51.12 -54.65 -48.94
N GLY A 7 50.62 -55.88 -48.83
CA GLY A 7 49.65 -56.24 -47.79
C GLY A 7 50.23 -56.15 -46.38
N GLN A 8 51.49 -56.53 -46.20
CA GLN A 8 52.19 -56.40 -44.92
C GLN A 8 52.44 -54.95 -44.55
N GLN A 9 52.83 -54.10 -45.50
CA GLN A 9 53.09 -52.69 -45.29
C GLN A 9 51.75 -51.95 -44.95
N LEU A 10 50.67 -52.28 -45.64
CA LEU A 10 49.35 -51.75 -45.38
C LEU A 10 48.85 -52.12 -43.99
N ASN A 11 48.97 -53.35 -43.56
CA ASN A 11 48.65 -53.79 -42.21
C ASN A 11 49.47 -53.06 -41.15
N LYS A 12 50.80 -52.94 -41.39
CA LYS A 12 51.65 -52.19 -40.47
C LYS A 12 51.24 -50.73 -40.35
N LEU A 13 50.94 -50.08 -41.46
CA LEU A 13 50.44 -48.70 -41.45
C LEU A 13 49.12 -48.57 -40.70
N LYS A 14 48.17 -49.50 -40.92
CA LYS A 14 46.88 -49.55 -40.22
C LYS A 14 47.06 -49.71 -38.71
N THR A 15 47.89 -50.60 -38.27
CA THR A 15 48.22 -50.84 -36.86
C THR A 15 48.82 -49.57 -36.23
N THR A 16 49.88 -49.02 -36.88
CA THR A 16 50.51 -47.78 -36.39
C THR A 16 49.49 -46.59 -36.29
N ALA A 17 48.65 -46.46 -37.27
CA ALA A 17 47.60 -45.42 -37.24
C ALA A 17 46.54 -45.60 -36.09
N LEU A 18 46.12 -46.86 -35.89
CA LEU A 18 45.20 -47.18 -34.77
C LEU A 18 45.84 -46.95 -33.40
N ASP A 19 47.08 -47.36 -33.22
CA ASP A 19 47.87 -47.18 -32.01
C ASP A 19 48.00 -45.65 -31.70
N ARG A 20 48.26 -44.85 -32.71
CA ARG A 20 48.42 -43.43 -32.58
C ARG A 20 47.05 -42.75 -32.23
N ILE A 21 45.95 -43.19 -32.86
CA ILE A 21 44.60 -42.70 -32.56
C ILE A 21 44.22 -43.03 -31.11
N ASN A 22 44.49 -44.26 -30.67
CA ASN A 22 44.18 -44.69 -29.32
C ASN A 22 45.02 -43.92 -28.27
N SER A 23 46.35 -43.78 -28.53
CA SER A 23 47.17 -42.95 -27.63
C SER A 23 46.74 -41.49 -27.55
N LEU A 24 46.35 -40.86 -28.65
CA LEU A 24 45.83 -39.52 -28.66
C LEU A 24 44.45 -39.41 -27.94
N ARG A 25 43.65 -40.46 -28.09
CA ARG A 25 42.33 -40.50 -27.39
C ARG A 25 42.50 -40.59 -25.88
N GLU A 26 43.47 -41.42 -25.38
CA GLU A 26 43.83 -41.52 -23.97
C GLU A 26 44.37 -40.18 -23.46
N GLN A 27 45.32 -39.57 -24.19
CA GLN A 27 45.86 -38.26 -23.81
C GLN A 27 44.83 -37.16 -23.74
N LEU A 28 43.84 -37.14 -24.64
CA LEU A 28 42.75 -36.17 -24.62
C LEU A 28 41.72 -36.46 -23.54
N GLN A 29 41.48 -37.72 -23.17
CA GLN A 29 40.63 -38.10 -22.05
C GLN A 29 41.27 -37.72 -20.71
N ASP A 30 42.57 -37.94 -20.55
CA ASP A 30 43.32 -37.55 -19.35
C ASP A 30 43.42 -36.03 -19.23
N ALA A 31 43.60 -35.29 -20.32
CA ALA A 31 43.58 -33.83 -20.32
C ALA A 31 42.22 -33.25 -20.01
N ALA A 32 41.13 -33.93 -20.40
CA ALA A 32 39.75 -33.52 -20.07
C ALA A 32 39.38 -33.84 -18.61
N SER A 33 40.07 -34.78 -17.97
CA SER A 33 39.85 -35.12 -16.55
C SER A 33 40.64 -34.25 -15.57
N ASP A 34 41.67 -33.53 -16.04
CA ASP A 34 42.55 -32.71 -15.20
C ASP A 34 42.09 -31.22 -15.12
N ASP A 35 41.15 -30.81 -15.97
CA ASP A 35 40.51 -29.53 -15.83
C ASP A 35 39.42 -29.65 -14.73
N GLY A 36 39.83 -29.51 -13.46
CA GLY A 36 38.97 -29.46 -12.28
C GLY A 36 38.02 -28.26 -12.24
N ALA A 37 37.78 -27.61 -13.38
CA ALA A 37 36.64 -26.75 -13.58
C ALA A 37 35.43 -27.66 -13.82
N ALA A 38 34.56 -27.75 -12.80
CA ALA A 38 33.25 -28.28 -12.97
C ALA A 38 32.63 -27.56 -14.18
N THR A 39 32.54 -28.25 -15.32
CA THR A 39 31.86 -27.73 -16.50
C THR A 39 30.42 -27.55 -16.08
N GLU A 40 29.99 -26.30 -15.88
CA GLU A 40 28.62 -25.98 -15.63
C GLU A 40 27.74 -26.61 -16.71
N ASP A 41 26.82 -27.44 -16.30
CA ASP A 41 25.88 -28.06 -17.21
C ASP A 41 24.93 -26.97 -17.77
N MET A 42 25.30 -26.44 -18.93
CA MET A 42 24.54 -25.39 -19.62
C MET A 42 23.14 -25.84 -20.09
N THR A 43 22.80 -27.11 -19.91
CA THR A 43 21.44 -27.63 -20.20
C THR A 43 20.52 -27.53 -18.98
N ARG A 44 21.07 -27.29 -17.80
CA ARG A 44 20.27 -27.09 -16.61
C ARG A 44 19.54 -25.73 -16.71
N PRO A 45 18.23 -25.69 -16.39
CA PRO A 45 17.56 -24.41 -16.27
C PRO A 45 18.25 -23.60 -15.16
N GLY A 46 18.52 -22.32 -15.42
CA GLY A 46 19.06 -21.42 -14.43
C GLY A 46 18.20 -21.43 -13.16
N SER A 47 18.81 -21.20 -12.02
CA SER A 47 18.06 -20.98 -10.77
C SER A 47 17.09 -19.83 -11.00
N ALA A 48 15.80 -20.09 -10.87
CA ALA A 48 14.81 -19.03 -10.95
C ALA A 48 15.11 -18.02 -9.84
N GLU A 49 15.46 -16.80 -10.21
CA GLU A 49 15.52 -15.70 -9.23
C GLU A 49 14.11 -15.49 -8.68
N GLN A 50 13.96 -15.69 -7.38
CA GLN A 50 12.71 -15.35 -6.71
C GLN A 50 12.63 -13.83 -6.63
N LEU A 51 11.81 -13.24 -7.48
CA LEU A 51 11.47 -11.83 -7.38
C LEU A 51 10.71 -11.61 -6.07
N GLY A 52 11.14 -10.62 -5.29
CA GLY A 52 10.40 -10.20 -4.12
C GLY A 52 9.07 -9.53 -4.52
N SER A 53 8.07 -9.61 -3.65
CA SER A 53 6.79 -8.91 -3.81
C SER A 53 6.72 -7.65 -2.96
N ARG A 54 5.90 -6.69 -3.39
CA ARG A 54 5.55 -5.54 -2.55
C ARG A 54 4.40 -5.94 -1.62
N HIS A 55 4.49 -5.50 -0.37
CA HIS A 55 3.40 -5.70 0.59
C HIS A 55 2.09 -5.09 0.06
N PRO A 56 0.93 -5.77 0.16
CA PRO A 56 -0.34 -5.29 -0.39
C PRO A 56 -0.77 -3.92 0.15
N ILE A 57 -0.46 -3.59 1.40
CA ILE A 57 -0.68 -2.24 1.95
C ILE A 57 0.12 -1.18 1.18
N SER A 58 1.38 -1.48 0.83
CA SER A 58 2.21 -0.56 0.03
C SER A 58 1.67 -0.38 -1.38
N LEU A 59 1.17 -1.46 -2.01
CA LEU A 59 0.54 -1.40 -3.33
C LEU A 59 -0.68 -0.48 -3.31
N VAL A 60 -1.59 -0.69 -2.36
CA VAL A 60 -2.81 0.13 -2.23
C VAL A 60 -2.47 1.57 -1.88
N LYS A 61 -1.53 1.80 -0.94
CA LYS A 61 -1.05 3.14 -0.60
C LYS A 61 -0.56 3.89 -1.85
N ASN A 62 0.32 3.25 -2.64
CA ASN A 62 0.88 3.87 -3.82
C ASN A 62 -0.19 4.17 -4.88
N GLN A 63 -1.15 3.27 -5.08
CA GLN A 63 -2.27 3.50 -5.99
C GLN A 63 -3.13 4.71 -5.54
N ILE A 64 -3.45 4.81 -4.25
CA ILE A 64 -4.21 5.95 -3.71
C ILE A 64 -3.44 7.25 -3.91
N VAL A 65 -2.13 7.25 -3.58
CA VAL A 65 -1.25 8.41 -3.79
C VAL A 65 -1.24 8.84 -5.26
N GLU A 66 -1.12 7.90 -6.19
CA GLU A 66 -1.14 8.19 -7.62
C GLU A 66 -2.46 8.81 -8.08
N VAL A 67 -3.60 8.28 -7.63
CA VAL A 67 -4.93 8.81 -7.96
C VAL A 67 -5.07 10.26 -7.52
N PHE A 68 -4.72 10.57 -6.27
CA PHE A 68 -4.83 11.94 -5.76
C PHE A 68 -3.75 12.87 -6.33
N SER A 69 -2.57 12.38 -6.66
CA SER A 69 -1.54 13.17 -7.36
C SER A 69 -2.04 13.68 -8.73
N ARG A 70 -2.81 12.87 -9.45
CA ARG A 70 -3.47 13.28 -10.71
C ARG A 70 -4.52 14.39 -10.50
N LEU A 71 -5.08 14.50 -9.29
CA LEU A 71 -5.96 15.59 -8.88
C LEU A 71 -5.19 16.82 -8.32
N GLY A 72 -3.86 16.79 -8.37
CA GLY A 72 -3.00 17.89 -7.91
C GLY A 72 -2.72 17.89 -6.40
N TYR A 73 -2.95 16.78 -5.72
CA TYR A 73 -2.54 16.67 -4.31
C TYR A 73 -1.06 16.33 -4.19
N THR A 74 -0.40 16.93 -3.22
CA THR A 74 0.96 16.60 -2.80
C THR A 74 0.94 15.72 -1.56
N VAL A 75 1.98 14.92 -1.36
CA VAL A 75 2.11 14.09 -0.16
C VAL A 75 2.75 14.92 0.95
N ALA A 76 2.11 14.97 2.10
CA ALA A 76 2.66 15.52 3.33
C ALA A 76 2.93 14.39 4.33
N ASP A 77 4.01 14.54 5.11
CA ASP A 77 4.42 13.59 6.15
C ASP A 77 4.57 14.31 7.50
N GLY A 78 4.54 13.55 8.58
CA GLY A 78 4.67 14.10 9.94
C GLY A 78 4.96 13.02 10.98
N PRO A 79 5.27 13.42 12.22
CA PRO A 79 5.66 12.51 13.28
C PRO A 79 4.51 11.58 13.71
N GLU A 80 4.87 10.38 14.20
CA GLU A 80 3.91 9.43 14.80
C GLU A 80 3.65 9.76 16.30
N ILE A 81 4.62 10.39 16.96
CA ILE A 81 4.49 10.89 18.33
C ILE A 81 4.09 12.36 18.25
N GLU A 82 2.97 12.69 18.84
CA GLU A 82 2.34 14.00 18.74
C GLU A 82 1.91 14.52 20.09
N ASP A 83 1.62 15.80 20.15
CA ASP A 83 0.98 16.45 21.28
C ASP A 83 -0.55 16.52 21.15
N ASP A 84 -1.23 16.86 22.23
CA ASP A 84 -2.69 17.04 22.25
C ASP A 84 -3.19 18.10 21.26
N TRP A 85 -2.42 19.16 21.06
CA TRP A 85 -2.81 20.23 20.15
C TRP A 85 -3.06 19.73 18.73
N HIS A 86 -2.07 19.02 18.16
CA HIS A 86 -2.13 18.56 16.79
C HIS A 86 -3.10 17.39 16.58
N VAL A 87 -3.33 16.56 17.62
CA VAL A 87 -4.23 15.40 17.47
C VAL A 87 -5.67 15.76 17.78
N PHE A 88 -5.92 16.68 18.73
CA PHE A 88 -7.28 16.94 19.19
C PHE A 88 -7.68 18.41 19.17
N SER A 89 -6.93 19.28 19.85
CA SER A 89 -7.40 20.66 20.13
C SER A 89 -7.54 21.49 18.86
N ALA A 90 -6.57 21.45 17.95
CA ALA A 90 -6.62 22.16 16.66
C ALA A 90 -7.70 21.59 15.71
N LEU A 91 -8.21 20.39 15.99
CA LEU A 91 -9.22 19.68 15.21
C LEU A 91 -10.61 19.77 15.84
N ASN A 92 -10.84 20.78 16.70
CA ASN A 92 -12.13 21.06 17.33
C ASN A 92 -12.68 19.92 18.21
N PHE A 93 -11.83 19.03 18.74
CA PHE A 93 -12.25 18.04 19.71
C PHE A 93 -12.49 18.70 21.07
N PRO A 94 -13.68 18.57 21.67
CA PRO A 94 -13.91 19.07 23.01
C PRO A 94 -13.08 18.33 24.05
N PRO A 95 -12.77 18.95 25.21
CA PRO A 95 -11.95 18.33 26.25
C PRO A 95 -12.46 16.98 26.75
N GLU A 96 -13.78 16.80 26.79
CA GLU A 96 -14.46 15.61 27.31
C GLU A 96 -14.76 14.58 26.21
N HIS A 97 -14.22 14.75 25.00
CA HIS A 97 -14.47 13.82 23.90
C HIS A 97 -13.89 12.42 24.21
N PRO A 98 -14.66 11.32 24.02
CA PRO A 98 -14.21 9.97 24.35
C PRO A 98 -12.89 9.56 23.68
N ALA A 99 -12.60 10.04 22.47
CA ALA A 99 -11.35 9.76 21.78
C ALA A 99 -10.10 10.25 22.51
N ARG A 100 -10.25 11.18 23.48
CA ARG A 100 -9.16 11.63 24.37
C ARG A 100 -8.95 10.71 25.58
N ASP A 101 -9.75 9.66 25.73
CA ASP A 101 -9.62 8.72 26.84
C ASP A 101 -8.45 7.74 26.57
N MET A 102 -7.82 7.31 27.66
CA MET A 102 -6.78 6.27 27.63
C MET A 102 -7.28 4.91 27.10
N GLN A 103 -8.59 4.70 27.05
CA GLN A 103 -9.18 3.50 26.48
C GLN A 103 -8.99 3.43 24.96
N ASP A 104 -8.94 4.61 24.29
CA ASP A 104 -8.87 4.69 22.83
C ASP A 104 -7.52 5.21 22.32
N THR A 105 -6.70 5.84 23.18
CA THR A 105 -5.45 6.51 22.82
C THR A 105 -4.25 5.98 23.63
N PHE A 106 -3.13 5.74 22.95
CA PHE A 106 -1.87 5.42 23.60
C PHE A 106 -1.11 6.69 24.01
N PHE A 107 -1.10 7.02 25.28
CA PHE A 107 -0.31 8.10 25.83
C PHE A 107 1.10 7.61 26.16
N ILE A 108 2.11 8.40 25.78
CA ILE A 108 3.53 8.20 26.13
C ILE A 108 3.84 8.96 27.41
N GLU A 109 3.35 10.20 27.52
CA GLU A 109 3.54 11.06 28.67
C GLU A 109 2.23 11.83 28.95
N LYS A 110 2.00 12.19 30.21
CA LYS A 110 0.92 13.08 30.64
C LYS A 110 1.49 14.31 31.34
N ASN A 111 0.90 15.49 31.03
CA ASN A 111 1.31 16.78 31.55
C ASN A 111 2.76 17.19 31.14
N PRO A 112 3.03 17.55 29.86
CA PRO A 112 2.06 17.68 28.78
C PRO A 112 1.63 16.32 28.18
N ASP A 113 0.45 16.27 27.58
CA ASP A 113 -0.06 15.05 26.93
C ASP A 113 0.69 14.82 25.62
N ILE A 114 1.56 13.80 25.61
CA ILE A 114 2.29 13.29 24.45
C ILE A 114 1.75 11.89 24.14
N LEU A 115 1.39 11.64 22.91
CA LEU A 115 0.65 10.43 22.51
C LEU A 115 1.04 9.92 21.12
N LEU A 116 0.70 8.68 20.84
CA LEU A 116 0.74 8.16 19.48
C LEU A 116 -0.50 8.63 18.72
N ARG A 117 -0.30 9.22 17.55
CA ARG A 117 -1.41 9.78 16.75
C ARG A 117 -2.47 8.72 16.44
N THR A 118 -3.73 9.07 16.63
CA THR A 118 -4.89 8.20 16.40
C THR A 118 -5.45 8.31 14.97
N HIS A 119 -4.97 9.30 14.23
CA HIS A 119 -5.30 9.60 12.83
C HIS A 119 -4.16 10.43 12.21
N THR A 120 -4.18 10.60 10.89
CA THR A 120 -3.17 11.40 10.19
C THR A 120 -3.57 12.87 10.01
N SER A 121 -4.70 13.30 10.60
CA SER A 121 -5.14 14.71 10.59
C SER A 121 -4.16 15.64 11.30
N SER A 122 -3.32 15.13 12.21
CA SER A 122 -2.22 15.92 12.82
C SER A 122 -1.27 16.48 11.76
N ILE A 123 -1.03 15.74 10.67
CA ILE A 123 -0.22 16.22 9.54
C ILE A 123 -0.94 17.35 8.80
N GLN A 124 -2.27 17.29 8.70
CA GLN A 124 -3.07 18.38 8.11
C GLN A 124 -2.95 19.66 8.94
N VAL A 125 -3.00 19.56 10.28
CA VAL A 125 -2.79 20.69 11.20
C VAL A 125 -1.40 21.29 10.96
N ARG A 126 -0.35 20.48 10.97
CA ARG A 126 1.03 20.95 10.70
C ARG A 126 1.17 21.61 9.34
N THR A 127 0.45 21.09 8.33
CA THR A 127 0.44 21.69 6.99
C THR A 127 -0.21 23.08 7.02
N MET A 128 -1.36 23.22 7.70
CA MET A 128 -2.07 24.50 7.84
C MET A 128 -1.26 25.54 8.62
N GLU A 129 -0.45 25.13 9.59
CA GLU A 129 0.44 26.02 10.34
C GLU A 129 1.58 26.59 9.47
N HIS A 130 2.05 25.83 8.48
CA HIS A 130 3.23 26.20 7.69
C HIS A 130 2.91 26.68 6.27
N GLN A 131 1.70 26.43 5.78
CA GLN A 131 1.27 26.79 4.43
C GLN A 131 0.01 27.65 4.45
N LYS A 132 -0.05 28.63 3.55
CA LYS A 132 -1.28 29.37 3.30
C LYS A 132 -2.06 28.73 2.17
N PRO A 133 -3.42 28.84 2.16
CA PRO A 133 -4.20 28.41 1.02
C PRO A 133 -3.74 29.05 -0.30
N PRO A 134 -3.81 28.32 -1.44
CA PRO A 134 -4.44 27.00 -1.56
C PRO A 134 -3.59 25.86 -0.99
N ILE A 135 -4.24 24.96 -0.22
CA ILE A 135 -3.65 23.75 0.34
C ILE A 135 -4.33 22.54 -0.29
N ARG A 136 -3.55 21.62 -0.84
CA ARG A 136 -4.07 20.38 -1.42
C ARG A 136 -3.08 19.25 -1.13
N VAL A 137 -3.35 18.49 -0.04
CA VAL A 137 -2.42 17.48 0.47
C VAL A 137 -3.12 16.17 0.80
N ILE A 138 -2.38 15.08 0.67
CA ILE A 138 -2.72 13.78 1.25
C ILE A 138 -1.65 13.39 2.26
N CYS A 139 -2.08 12.76 3.34
CA CYS A 139 -1.28 12.45 4.51
C CYS A 139 -1.31 10.93 4.77
N PRO A 140 -0.51 10.11 4.06
CA PRO A 140 -0.43 8.69 4.34
C PRO A 140 0.42 8.44 5.58
N GLY A 141 -0.04 7.56 6.48
CA GLY A 141 0.76 7.24 7.66
C GLY A 141 0.18 6.12 8.52
N ARG A 142 1.01 5.61 9.42
CA ARG A 142 0.57 4.70 10.49
C ARG A 142 -0.16 5.49 11.56
N VAL A 143 -1.15 4.86 12.13
CA VAL A 143 -1.94 5.40 13.25
C VAL A 143 -2.15 4.32 14.30
N PHE A 144 -2.45 4.74 15.52
CA PHE A 144 -2.43 3.87 16.69
C PHE A 144 -3.72 4.09 17.49
N ARG A 145 -4.41 3.00 17.81
CA ARG A 145 -5.61 3.02 18.66
C ARG A 145 -5.55 1.89 19.66
N ASN A 146 -5.92 2.16 20.89
CA ASN A 146 -5.92 1.16 21.93
C ASN A 146 -7.12 0.20 21.81
N GLU A 147 -7.17 -0.52 20.71
CA GLU A 147 -8.22 -1.48 20.37
C GLU A 147 -7.71 -2.92 20.48
N ALA A 148 -8.60 -3.84 20.86
CA ALA A 148 -8.30 -5.26 20.85
C ALA A 148 -8.12 -5.79 19.43
N ILE A 149 -7.02 -6.51 19.18
CA ILE A 149 -6.71 -7.11 17.89
C ILE A 149 -7.77 -8.17 17.53
N SER A 150 -8.34 -8.05 16.34
CA SER A 150 -9.34 -8.97 15.80
C SER A 150 -9.21 -9.08 14.28
N TYR A 151 -10.03 -9.90 13.66
CA TYR A 151 -10.07 -9.99 12.19
C TYR A 151 -10.54 -8.70 11.50
N ARG A 152 -11.05 -7.70 12.24
CA ARG A 152 -11.55 -6.41 11.73
C ARG A 152 -10.84 -5.18 12.27
N ALA A 153 -10.10 -5.31 13.38
CA ALA A 153 -9.43 -4.21 14.05
C ALA A 153 -8.01 -4.61 14.46
N HIS A 154 -7.11 -3.64 14.43
CA HIS A 154 -5.75 -3.80 14.92
C HIS A 154 -5.32 -2.51 15.61
N CYS A 155 -4.51 -2.62 16.65
CA CYS A 155 -4.02 -1.45 17.41
C CYS A 155 -3.07 -0.54 16.58
N ILE A 156 -2.52 -1.06 15.50
CA ILE A 156 -1.75 -0.32 14.51
C ILE A 156 -2.41 -0.53 13.16
N PHE A 157 -2.64 0.53 12.40
CA PHE A 157 -3.12 0.42 11.02
C PHE A 157 -2.67 1.65 10.22
N HIS A 158 -2.96 1.68 8.93
CA HIS A 158 -2.54 2.75 8.04
C HIS A 158 -3.73 3.54 7.54
N GLN A 159 -3.62 4.87 7.60
CA GLN A 159 -4.59 5.79 7.03
C GLN A 159 -3.97 6.61 5.90
N ILE A 160 -4.82 7.05 5.00
CA ILE A 160 -4.58 8.19 4.12
C ILE A 160 -5.70 9.17 4.37
N GLU A 161 -5.35 10.38 4.78
CA GLU A 161 -6.28 11.47 4.87
C GLU A 161 -5.92 12.56 3.86
N GLY A 162 -6.92 13.24 3.34
CA GLY A 162 -6.74 14.35 2.40
C GLY A 162 -7.36 15.62 2.92
N LEU A 163 -6.71 16.76 2.57
CA LEU A 163 -7.18 18.10 2.88
C LEU A 163 -7.10 18.96 1.61
N TYR A 164 -8.17 19.62 1.27
CA TYR A 164 -8.21 20.66 0.25
C TYR A 164 -8.85 21.93 0.81
N ILE A 165 -8.12 23.03 0.80
CA ILE A 165 -8.56 24.36 1.23
C ILE A 165 -8.24 25.36 0.13
N ASP A 166 -9.23 26.10 -0.32
CA ASP A 166 -9.10 27.17 -1.32
C ASP A 166 -10.28 28.13 -1.20
N GLU A 167 -10.33 29.17 -2.03
CA GLU A 167 -11.50 30.04 -2.15
C GLU A 167 -12.65 29.31 -2.84
N GLY A 168 -13.84 29.32 -2.24
CA GLY A 168 -15.06 28.80 -2.84
C GLY A 168 -15.15 27.28 -3.00
N VAL A 169 -14.36 26.49 -2.26
CA VAL A 169 -14.45 25.03 -2.27
C VAL A 169 -15.80 24.58 -1.71
N SER A 170 -16.46 23.66 -2.40
CA SER A 170 -17.82 23.23 -2.10
C SER A 170 -17.92 21.73 -1.78
N PHE A 171 -19.07 21.33 -1.21
CA PHE A 171 -19.42 19.93 -1.02
C PHE A 171 -19.50 19.14 -2.35
N ALA A 172 -19.84 19.82 -3.45
CA ALA A 172 -19.87 19.23 -4.78
C ALA A 172 -18.47 18.86 -5.26
N ASP A 173 -17.46 19.70 -5.00
CA ASP A 173 -16.05 19.43 -5.33
C ASP A 173 -15.54 18.22 -4.56
N MET A 174 -15.88 18.12 -3.27
CA MET A 174 -15.57 16.95 -2.45
C MET A 174 -16.19 15.69 -3.06
N LYS A 175 -17.50 15.71 -3.31
CA LYS A 175 -18.23 14.56 -3.87
C LYS A 175 -17.63 14.10 -5.20
N GLN A 176 -17.26 15.04 -6.07
CA GLN A 176 -16.67 14.72 -7.38
C GLN A 176 -15.28 14.11 -7.24
N SER A 177 -14.44 14.64 -6.35
CA SER A 177 -13.10 14.11 -6.08
C SER A 177 -13.17 12.69 -5.53
N LEU A 178 -14.10 12.42 -4.60
CA LEU A 178 -14.28 11.09 -3.99
C LEU A 178 -14.92 10.08 -4.96
N LEU A 179 -15.81 10.53 -5.86
CA LEU A 179 -16.36 9.69 -6.93
C LEU A 179 -15.25 9.29 -7.92
N TYR A 180 -14.40 10.23 -8.32
CA TYR A 180 -13.25 9.94 -9.17
C TYR A 180 -12.34 8.89 -8.54
N PHE A 181 -11.96 9.11 -7.27
CA PHE A 181 -11.17 8.13 -6.51
C PHE A 181 -11.83 6.74 -6.48
N ALA A 182 -13.12 6.68 -6.16
CA ALA A 182 -13.83 5.40 -6.07
C ALA A 182 -13.84 4.63 -7.40
N LYS A 183 -14.01 5.33 -8.52
CA LYS A 183 -13.96 4.73 -9.85
C LYS A 183 -12.58 4.21 -10.23
N GLU A 184 -11.53 4.97 -9.94
CA GLU A 184 -10.14 4.58 -10.21
C GLU A 184 -9.69 3.34 -9.40
N VAL A 185 -10.17 3.20 -8.17
CA VAL A 185 -9.77 2.10 -7.28
C VAL A 185 -10.63 0.86 -7.43
N PHE A 186 -11.95 1.03 -7.60
CA PHE A 186 -12.93 -0.06 -7.58
C PHE A 186 -13.57 -0.34 -8.95
N GLY A 187 -13.26 0.48 -9.97
CA GLY A 187 -13.72 0.32 -11.34
C GLY A 187 -14.77 1.34 -11.76
N GLU A 188 -14.88 1.59 -13.07
CA GLU A 188 -15.65 2.68 -13.68
C GLU A 188 -17.16 2.63 -13.35
N GLN A 189 -17.70 1.43 -13.10
CA GLN A 189 -19.11 1.23 -12.76
C GLN A 189 -19.44 1.50 -11.28
N THR A 190 -18.43 1.91 -10.49
CA THR A 190 -18.62 2.17 -9.06
C THR A 190 -19.48 3.40 -8.84
N VAL A 191 -20.48 3.25 -7.98
CA VAL A 191 -21.34 4.31 -7.51
C VAL A 191 -21.02 4.57 -6.05
N ILE A 192 -21.03 5.84 -5.63
CA ILE A 192 -20.89 6.24 -4.23
C ILE A 192 -22.24 6.64 -3.65
N ARG A 193 -22.40 6.38 -2.36
CA ARG A 193 -23.48 6.88 -1.52
C ARG A 193 -22.87 7.59 -0.32
N MET A 194 -23.34 8.80 -0.03
CA MET A 194 -22.93 9.57 1.14
C MET A 194 -24.03 9.51 2.20
N ARG A 195 -23.69 9.07 3.39
CA ARG A 195 -24.58 9.02 4.54
C ARG A 195 -24.17 10.12 5.53
N PRO A 196 -25.10 10.94 6.04
CA PRO A 196 -24.77 11.91 7.09
C PRO A 196 -24.09 11.23 8.28
N SER A 197 -23.05 11.87 8.80
CA SER A 197 -22.28 11.44 9.96
C SER A 197 -21.84 12.67 10.76
N TYR A 198 -21.14 12.46 11.84
CA TYR A 198 -20.59 13.53 12.67
C TYR A 198 -19.09 13.28 12.93
N PHE A 199 -18.30 14.32 12.67
CA PHE A 199 -16.90 14.40 13.10
C PHE A 199 -16.64 15.80 13.67
N PRO A 200 -15.87 15.95 14.77
CA PRO A 200 -15.65 17.25 15.40
C PRO A 200 -15.02 18.31 14.48
N PHE A 201 -14.25 17.85 13.49
CA PHE A 201 -13.42 18.67 12.61
C PHE A 201 -14.10 18.99 11.26
N THR A 202 -15.30 18.48 10.99
CA THR A 202 -16.01 18.72 9.73
C THR A 202 -17.51 18.95 9.96
N GLU A 203 -18.10 19.90 9.17
CA GLU A 203 -19.55 20.17 9.13
C GLU A 203 -19.93 20.77 7.77
N PRO A 204 -20.81 20.17 6.97
CA PRO A 204 -21.43 18.85 7.18
C PRO A 204 -20.44 17.71 6.99
N SER A 205 -20.70 16.61 7.73
CA SER A 205 -19.89 15.38 7.67
C SER A 205 -20.67 14.24 7.02
N ALA A 206 -19.98 13.33 6.38
CA ALA A 206 -20.57 12.13 5.79
C ALA A 206 -19.62 10.93 5.82
N GLU A 207 -20.20 9.74 5.84
CA GLU A 207 -19.53 8.50 5.51
C GLU A 207 -19.81 8.14 4.05
N VAL A 208 -18.79 7.67 3.34
CA VAL A 208 -18.89 7.29 1.94
C VAL A 208 -18.90 5.78 1.81
N ASP A 209 -19.98 5.29 1.22
CA ASP A 209 -20.12 3.89 0.82
C ASP A 209 -19.91 3.77 -0.70
N VAL A 210 -19.30 2.68 -1.13
CA VAL A 210 -19.25 2.26 -2.54
C VAL A 210 -20.20 1.11 -2.79
N SER A 211 -20.73 1.02 -4.01
CA SER A 211 -21.51 -0.14 -4.43
C SER A 211 -20.63 -1.40 -4.35
N CYS A 212 -21.15 -2.47 -3.77
CA CYS A 212 -20.40 -3.72 -3.62
C CYS A 212 -20.11 -4.33 -4.99
N ASN A 213 -18.87 -4.34 -5.42
CA ASN A 213 -18.40 -4.89 -6.68
C ASN A 213 -18.56 -6.41 -6.77
N LEU A 214 -18.53 -7.13 -5.63
CA LEU A 214 -18.67 -8.59 -5.59
C LEU A 214 -20.08 -9.08 -5.95
N CYS A 215 -21.10 -8.31 -5.60
CA CYS A 215 -22.49 -8.68 -5.87
C CYS A 215 -23.23 -7.71 -6.79
N GLY A 216 -22.54 -6.71 -7.34
CA GLY A 216 -23.15 -5.67 -8.17
C GLY A 216 -24.29 -4.92 -7.46
N GLY A 217 -24.15 -4.69 -6.15
CA GLY A 217 -25.19 -4.01 -5.35
C GLY A 217 -26.38 -4.87 -4.92
N LYS A 218 -26.45 -6.16 -5.27
CA LYS A 218 -27.60 -7.04 -4.97
C LYS A 218 -27.65 -7.53 -3.53
N GLY A 219 -26.56 -7.39 -2.79
CA GLY A 219 -26.42 -7.92 -1.44
C GLY A 219 -25.70 -9.27 -1.40
N CYS A 220 -24.67 -9.40 -0.52
CA CYS A 220 -23.93 -10.63 -0.29
C CYS A 220 -23.40 -10.65 1.16
N PRO A 221 -22.81 -11.76 1.63
CA PRO A 221 -22.26 -11.84 2.98
C PRO A 221 -21.20 -10.78 3.28
N VAL A 222 -20.41 -10.34 2.30
CA VAL A 222 -19.38 -9.31 2.47
C VAL A 222 -19.99 -7.94 2.78
N CYS A 223 -21.01 -7.52 2.05
CA CYS A 223 -21.76 -6.30 2.31
C CYS A 223 -22.93 -6.48 3.29
N LYS A 224 -23.02 -7.65 3.94
CA LYS A 224 -24.09 -8.00 4.91
C LYS A 224 -25.49 -7.81 4.34
N GLY A 225 -25.69 -8.12 3.06
CA GLY A 225 -26.98 -7.99 2.37
C GLY A 225 -27.35 -6.57 1.93
N THR A 226 -26.56 -5.55 2.28
CA THR A 226 -26.89 -4.14 2.00
C THR A 226 -26.61 -3.69 0.57
N GLY A 227 -25.71 -4.38 -0.12
CA GLY A 227 -25.19 -3.96 -1.43
C GLY A 227 -24.15 -2.82 -1.37
N TRP A 228 -23.79 -2.32 -0.19
CA TRP A 228 -22.92 -1.18 0.04
C TRP A 228 -21.77 -1.52 0.99
N LEU A 229 -20.62 -0.89 0.77
CA LEU A 229 -19.40 -1.06 1.57
C LEU A 229 -18.85 0.31 1.95
N GLU A 230 -18.84 0.60 3.24
CA GLU A 230 -18.22 1.82 3.77
C GLU A 230 -16.71 1.78 3.56
N ILE A 231 -16.15 2.87 3.04
CA ILE A 231 -14.72 2.99 2.72
C ILE A 231 -14.02 4.18 3.37
N MET A 232 -14.71 5.26 3.68
CA MET A 232 -14.11 6.47 4.25
C MET A 232 -15.10 7.38 4.94
N GLY A 233 -14.59 8.25 5.84
CA GLY A 233 -15.28 9.45 6.31
C GLY A 233 -14.86 10.69 5.51
N CYS A 234 -15.73 11.69 5.41
CA CYS A 234 -15.41 12.96 4.77
C CYS A 234 -16.31 14.09 5.31
N GLY A 235 -15.97 15.33 4.98
CA GLY A 235 -16.80 16.50 5.31
C GLY A 235 -16.16 17.81 4.93
N MET A 236 -16.94 18.88 4.99
CA MET A 236 -16.40 20.23 4.87
C MET A 236 -15.66 20.59 6.14
N VAL A 237 -14.48 21.20 6.02
CA VAL A 237 -13.68 21.58 7.19
C VAL A 237 -14.44 22.58 8.06
N ASP A 238 -14.54 22.29 9.36
CA ASP A 238 -15.21 23.16 10.29
C ASP A 238 -14.51 24.53 10.35
N PRO A 239 -15.26 25.66 10.33
CA PRO A 239 -14.69 27.01 10.46
C PRO A 239 -13.79 27.20 11.70
N ASN A 240 -14.06 26.49 12.80
CA ASN A 240 -13.22 26.56 14.00
C ASN A 240 -11.85 25.92 13.76
N VAL A 241 -11.76 24.86 12.96
CA VAL A 241 -10.48 24.26 12.57
C VAL A 241 -9.65 25.25 11.74
N LEU A 242 -10.28 25.95 10.79
CA LEU A 242 -9.60 26.99 10.01
C LEU A 242 -9.11 28.13 10.90
N LYS A 243 -9.95 28.62 11.82
CA LYS A 243 -9.57 29.68 12.78
C LYS A 243 -8.45 29.25 13.70
N ALA A 244 -8.48 28.03 14.24
CA ALA A 244 -7.43 27.48 15.09
C ALA A 244 -6.06 27.45 14.40
N ASN A 245 -6.06 27.32 13.07
CA ASN A 245 -4.86 27.29 12.25
C ASN A 245 -4.57 28.63 11.52
N ASN A 246 -5.16 29.74 11.99
CA ASN A 246 -4.97 31.09 11.42
C ASN A 246 -5.36 31.23 9.94
N ILE A 247 -6.36 30.48 9.49
CA ILE A 247 -6.96 30.58 8.16
C ILE A 247 -8.32 31.26 8.28
N ASP A 248 -8.55 32.28 7.47
CA ASP A 248 -9.81 33.05 7.48
C ASP A 248 -10.97 32.25 6.88
N PRO A 249 -11.96 31.80 7.66
CA PRO A 249 -13.08 31.01 7.16
C PRO A 249 -14.12 31.82 6.35
N GLU A 250 -14.08 33.14 6.40
CA GLU A 250 -14.93 33.99 5.54
C GLU A 250 -14.41 34.03 4.11
N LYS A 251 -13.10 33.80 3.94
CA LYS A 251 -12.44 33.79 2.65
C LYS A 251 -12.24 32.39 2.07
N TYR A 252 -11.89 31.46 2.91
CA TYR A 252 -11.50 30.11 2.52
C TYR A 252 -12.48 29.06 3.04
N SER A 253 -12.75 28.09 2.22
CA SER A 253 -13.48 26.87 2.58
C SER A 253 -12.66 25.65 2.17
N GLY A 254 -13.02 24.48 2.67
CA GLY A 254 -12.29 23.28 2.31
C GLY A 254 -13.05 22.03 2.69
N PHE A 255 -12.52 20.90 2.25
CA PHE A 255 -13.00 19.60 2.67
C PHE A 255 -11.84 18.68 3.08
N ALA A 256 -12.16 17.73 3.94
CA ALA A 256 -11.26 16.66 4.35
C ALA A 256 -11.93 15.30 4.17
N PHE A 257 -11.11 14.27 4.00
CA PHE A 257 -11.56 12.88 3.94
C PHE A 257 -10.48 11.97 4.54
N GLY A 258 -10.88 10.80 5.04
CA GLY A 258 -9.95 9.83 5.61
C GLY A 258 -10.39 8.40 5.40
N MET A 259 -9.43 7.53 5.02
CA MET A 259 -9.67 6.12 4.75
C MET A 259 -8.58 5.23 5.37
N GLY A 260 -8.98 4.05 5.85
CA GLY A 260 -8.05 3.00 6.26
C GLY A 260 -7.55 2.22 5.06
N ILE A 261 -6.22 2.13 4.89
CA ILE A 261 -5.61 1.44 3.74
C ILE A 261 -5.92 -0.05 3.77
N GLU A 262 -5.88 -0.67 4.97
CA GLU A 262 -6.23 -2.08 5.15
C GLU A 262 -7.65 -2.37 4.69
N ARG A 263 -8.59 -1.47 4.99
CA ARG A 263 -9.99 -1.63 4.58
C ARG A 263 -10.13 -1.65 3.07
N ILE A 264 -9.45 -0.74 2.38
CA ILE A 264 -9.41 -0.69 0.91
C ILE A 264 -8.75 -1.95 0.36
N ALA A 265 -7.61 -2.37 0.93
CA ALA A 265 -6.88 -3.57 0.53
C ALA A 265 -7.71 -4.85 0.71
N MET A 266 -8.41 -4.98 1.85
CA MET A 266 -9.32 -6.11 2.10
C MET A 266 -10.41 -6.19 1.04
N LEU A 267 -11.01 -5.07 0.67
CA LEU A 267 -12.07 -5.02 -0.35
C LEU A 267 -11.52 -5.33 -1.74
N LYS A 268 -10.34 -4.78 -2.08
CA LYS A 268 -9.71 -4.96 -3.39
C LYS A 268 -9.25 -6.39 -3.64
N TYR A 269 -8.61 -7.00 -2.65
CA TYR A 269 -7.99 -8.33 -2.76
C TYR A 269 -8.82 -9.46 -2.17
N GLY A 270 -10.00 -9.16 -1.61
CA GLY A 270 -10.87 -10.16 -1.01
C GLY A 270 -10.33 -10.80 0.28
N VAL A 271 -9.41 -10.13 0.96
CA VAL A 271 -8.83 -10.59 2.23
C VAL A 271 -9.87 -10.45 3.34
N LYS A 272 -10.10 -11.53 4.08
CA LYS A 272 -11.19 -11.60 5.09
C LYS A 272 -10.71 -11.30 6.51
N ASP A 273 -9.42 -11.35 6.75
CA ASP A 273 -8.80 -11.19 8.07
C ASP A 273 -7.69 -10.15 7.99
N LEU A 274 -7.87 -9.04 8.68
CA LEU A 274 -6.95 -7.92 8.71
C LEU A 274 -5.58 -8.29 9.29
N ARG A 275 -5.53 -9.26 10.21
CA ARG A 275 -4.28 -9.68 10.87
C ARG A 275 -3.25 -10.22 9.89
N LEU A 276 -3.67 -10.80 8.77
CA LEU A 276 -2.77 -11.31 7.72
C LEU A 276 -1.81 -10.25 7.17
N TYR A 277 -2.20 -8.98 7.23
CA TYR A 277 -1.31 -7.86 6.82
C TYR A 277 -0.17 -7.58 7.81
N PHE A 278 -0.25 -8.13 9.03
CA PHE A 278 0.69 -7.86 10.11
C PHE A 278 1.48 -9.09 10.58
N GLU A 279 1.05 -10.30 10.20
CA GLU A 279 1.66 -11.56 10.62
C GLU A 279 2.94 -11.91 9.85
N ASN A 280 3.25 -11.21 8.77
CA ASN A 280 4.41 -11.45 7.90
C ASN A 280 4.50 -12.90 7.39
N ASP A 281 3.36 -13.56 7.15
CA ASP A 281 3.31 -14.91 6.59
C ASP A 281 3.74 -14.89 5.12
N VAL A 282 4.86 -15.51 4.81
CA VAL A 282 5.44 -15.56 3.46
C VAL A 282 4.47 -16.18 2.45
N ARG A 283 3.64 -17.15 2.84
CA ARG A 283 2.63 -17.78 1.97
C ARG A 283 1.54 -16.78 1.58
N PHE A 284 1.19 -15.87 2.48
CA PHE A 284 0.27 -14.76 2.19
C PHE A 284 0.92 -13.74 1.25
N LEU A 285 2.16 -13.35 1.54
CA LEU A 285 2.89 -12.35 0.76
C LEU A 285 3.16 -12.81 -0.68
N HIS A 286 3.51 -14.07 -0.89
CA HIS A 286 3.72 -14.65 -2.24
C HIS A 286 2.48 -14.58 -3.16
N GLN A 287 1.27 -14.41 -2.62
CA GLN A 287 0.08 -14.20 -3.43
C GLN A 287 0.11 -12.87 -4.20
N PHE A 288 1.03 -11.97 -3.86
CA PHE A 288 1.18 -10.63 -4.44
C PHE A 288 2.43 -10.48 -5.32
N ASP A 289 3.15 -11.56 -5.63
CA ASP A 289 4.39 -11.52 -6.43
C ASP A 289 4.18 -10.92 -7.83
N THR A 290 2.99 -11.06 -8.40
CA THR A 290 2.61 -10.51 -9.71
C THR A 290 1.78 -9.22 -9.62
N ALA A 291 1.51 -8.71 -8.43
CA ALA A 291 0.76 -7.47 -8.24
C ALA A 291 1.69 -6.27 -8.43
N LEU A 292 1.39 -5.43 -9.41
CA LEU A 292 2.12 -4.20 -9.78
C LEU A 292 1.47 -2.96 -9.16
#